data_f5155d20abdea619ba428c25a2db646d
#
_entry.id   f5155d20abdea619ba428c25a2db646d
#
_cell.length_a   1.000
_cell.length_b   1.000
_cell.length_c   1.000
_cell.angle_alpha   90.00
_cell.angle_beta   90.00
_cell.angle_gamma   90.00
#
_symmetry.space_group_name_H-M   'P 1'
#
loop_
_entity.id
_entity.type
_entity.pdbx_description
1 polymer ?
#
loop_
_entity_poly.entity_id
_entity_poly.type
_entity_poly.pdbx_seq_one_letter_code
_entity_poly.pdbx_strand_id
1 'polypeptide(L)'
;MLFQHLSLRSLLNVTSAVRQAVERTSWFKKRQRYRVLYWREISPLAVPILLENACVLLMGVLSTFLVSWLGKEAMAGVGLADSFNMVIMSFFAAIDLGTTVVVAFSLGKRDRRRARAAARQSLAIMTLFSILLAGVIHAFGQEIIDFVAGDATAQVKDLALTYLELTALSYPAAAIALILSLIHISEP
;
A
#
# COMPACT_ATOMS: atom_id res chain seq x y z
N MET A 1 29.58 61.09 32.51
CA MET A 1 28.28 60.37 32.49
C MET A 1 27.93 59.67 31.15
N LEU A 2 28.65 59.89 30.05
CA LEU A 2 28.36 59.27 28.75
C LEU A 2 28.94 57.86 28.52
N PHE A 3 29.95 57.45 29.27
CA PHE A 3 30.63 56.17 29.11
C PHE A 3 29.90 54.97 29.77
N GLN A 4 29.01 55.19 30.74
CA GLN A 4 28.24 54.13 31.36
C GLN A 4 27.04 53.62 30.56
N HIS A 5 26.46 54.48 29.70
CA HIS A 5 25.32 54.09 28.87
C HIS A 5 25.68 53.28 27.62
N LEU A 6 26.92 53.40 27.12
CA LEU A 6 27.42 52.64 25.97
C LEU A 6 27.75 51.19 26.32
N SER A 7 28.19 50.92 27.54
CA SER A 7 28.55 49.59 28.03
C SER A 7 27.36 48.66 28.25
N LEU A 8 26.27 49.18 28.75
CA LEU A 8 25.05 48.39 28.99
C LEU A 8 24.34 48.01 27.70
N ARG A 9 24.27 48.86 26.70
CA ARG A 9 23.65 48.55 25.38
C ARG A 9 24.50 47.53 24.59
N SER A 10 25.80 47.61 24.65
CA SER A 10 26.71 46.67 24.00
C SER A 10 26.62 45.29 24.64
N LEU A 11 26.52 45.21 25.94
CA LEU A 11 26.33 43.94 26.68
C LEU A 11 24.96 43.31 26.40
N LEU A 12 23.89 44.08 26.33
CA LEU A 12 22.55 43.59 25.96
C LEU A 12 22.51 43.10 24.52
N ASN A 13 23.20 43.75 23.59
CA ASN A 13 23.28 43.29 22.20
C ASN A 13 24.11 42.01 22.06
N VAL A 14 25.19 41.86 22.80
CA VAL A 14 26.01 40.63 22.80
C VAL A 14 25.22 39.47 23.43
N THR A 15 24.54 39.70 24.56
CA THR A 15 23.72 38.64 25.19
C THR A 15 22.54 38.20 24.30
N SER A 16 21.89 39.13 23.60
CA SER A 16 20.82 38.79 22.65
C SER A 16 21.36 38.02 21.44
N ALA A 17 22.50 38.41 20.89
CA ALA A 17 23.16 37.72 19.79
C ALA A 17 23.62 36.31 20.16
N VAL A 18 24.21 36.15 21.37
CA VAL A 18 24.60 34.85 21.91
C VAL A 18 23.38 33.96 22.16
N ARG A 19 22.31 34.51 22.71
CA ARG A 19 21.05 33.79 22.91
C ARG A 19 20.45 33.31 21.60
N GLN A 20 20.40 34.18 20.58
CA GLN A 20 19.93 33.80 19.22
C GLN A 20 20.85 32.76 18.56
N ALA A 21 22.17 32.85 18.73
CA ALA A 21 23.12 31.87 18.23
C ALA A 21 22.94 30.50 18.91
N VAL A 22 22.71 30.48 20.23
CA VAL A 22 22.43 29.25 20.99
C VAL A 22 21.09 28.64 20.58
N GLU A 23 20.05 29.44 20.38
CA GLU A 23 18.76 28.96 19.93
C GLU A 23 18.83 28.40 18.48
N ARG A 24 19.53 29.08 17.57
CA ARG A 24 19.80 28.55 16.22
C ARG A 24 20.60 27.25 16.26
N THR A 25 21.64 27.15 17.10
CA THR A 25 22.47 25.93 17.22
C THR A 25 21.66 24.77 17.78
N SER A 26 20.82 25.01 18.79
CA SER A 26 19.94 23.98 19.35
C SER A 26 18.88 23.53 18.37
N TRP A 27 18.34 24.46 17.57
CA TRP A 27 17.37 24.15 16.53
C TRP A 27 17.97 23.34 15.37
N PHE A 28 19.19 23.69 14.93
CA PHE A 28 19.94 22.91 13.94
C PHE A 28 20.30 21.52 14.43
N LYS A 29 20.77 21.35 15.67
CA LYS A 29 21.06 20.06 16.29
C LYS A 29 19.79 19.21 16.44
N LYS A 30 18.67 19.82 16.82
CA LYS A 30 17.37 19.15 16.91
C LYS A 30 16.89 18.66 15.54
N ARG A 31 17.00 19.49 14.49
CA ARG A 31 16.63 19.14 13.11
C ARG A 31 17.53 18.05 12.53
N GLN A 32 18.83 18.07 12.82
CA GLN A 32 19.76 17.03 12.39
C GLN A 32 19.51 15.70 13.11
N ARG A 33 19.21 15.75 14.42
CA ARG A 33 18.85 14.56 15.21
C ARG A 33 17.55 13.91 14.70
N TYR A 34 16.53 14.71 14.36
CA TYR A 34 15.30 14.20 13.74
C TYR A 34 15.56 13.59 12.34
N ARG A 35 16.39 14.19 11.50
CA ARG A 35 16.75 13.62 10.20
C ARG A 35 17.47 12.27 10.34
N VAL A 36 18.42 12.15 11.25
CA VAL A 36 19.17 10.90 11.46
C VAL A 36 18.27 9.81 12.07
N LEU A 37 17.44 10.17 13.07
CA LEU A 37 16.44 9.22 13.62
C LEU A 37 15.43 8.78 12.56
N TYR A 38 14.92 9.72 11.76
CA TYR A 38 13.96 9.44 10.71
C TYR A 38 14.52 8.46 9.66
N TRP A 39 15.73 8.68 9.19
CA TRP A 39 16.37 7.76 8.24
C TRP A 39 16.72 6.42 8.86
N ARG A 40 17.15 6.39 10.12
CA ARG A 40 17.53 5.16 10.81
C ARG A 40 16.33 4.27 11.17
N GLU A 41 15.18 4.86 11.44
CA GLU A 41 13.96 4.11 11.78
C GLU A 41 13.07 3.82 10.56
N ILE A 42 13.04 4.71 9.57
CA ILE A 42 12.17 4.57 8.40
C ILE A 42 12.85 3.77 7.28
N SER A 43 14.17 3.90 7.08
CA SER A 43 14.85 3.21 5.98
C SER A 43 14.74 1.68 6.04
N PRO A 44 14.80 1.01 7.21
CA PRO A 44 14.64 -0.44 7.28
C PRO A 44 13.23 -0.92 6.89
N LEU A 45 12.23 -0.03 7.00
CA LEU A 45 10.85 -0.31 6.58
C LEU A 45 10.62 0.11 5.14
N ALA A 46 11.14 1.27 4.73
CA ALA A 46 10.90 1.82 3.40
C ALA A 46 11.62 1.03 2.29
N VAL A 47 12.85 0.58 2.53
CA VAL A 47 13.63 -0.14 1.51
C VAL A 47 12.98 -1.48 1.12
N PRO A 48 12.56 -2.37 2.03
CA PRO A 48 11.84 -3.58 1.67
C PRO A 48 10.55 -3.31 0.92
N ILE A 49 9.75 -2.33 1.35
CA ILE A 49 8.49 -1.97 0.70
C ILE A 49 8.74 -1.44 -0.73
N LEU A 50 9.77 -0.61 -0.92
CA LEU A 50 10.14 -0.13 -2.25
C LEU A 50 10.63 -1.27 -3.16
N LEU A 51 11.41 -2.19 -2.62
CA LEU A 51 11.90 -3.35 -3.35
C LEU A 51 10.74 -4.28 -3.75
N GLU A 52 9.82 -4.55 -2.84
CA GLU A 52 8.60 -5.32 -3.10
C GLU A 52 7.78 -4.69 -4.23
N ASN A 53 7.48 -3.38 -4.15
CA ASN A 53 6.76 -2.67 -5.21
C ASN A 53 7.52 -2.69 -6.54
N ALA A 54 8.84 -2.55 -6.52
CA ALA A 54 9.66 -2.65 -7.74
C ALA A 54 9.57 -4.04 -8.37
N CYS A 55 9.59 -5.11 -7.57
CA CYS A 55 9.40 -6.48 -8.06
C CYS A 55 8.01 -6.68 -8.67
N VAL A 56 6.97 -6.17 -8.03
CA VAL A 56 5.59 -6.25 -8.56
C VAL A 56 5.47 -5.51 -9.89
N LEU A 57 6.04 -4.31 -10.01
CA LEU A 57 6.06 -3.56 -11.27
C LEU A 57 6.84 -4.30 -12.36
N LEU A 58 8.00 -4.88 -12.04
CA LEU A 58 8.79 -5.67 -12.99
C LEU A 58 8.02 -6.90 -13.48
N MET A 59 7.30 -7.61 -12.58
CA MET A 59 6.43 -8.71 -12.98
C MET A 59 5.33 -8.26 -13.93
N GLY A 60 4.70 -7.12 -13.69
CA GLY A 60 3.70 -6.54 -14.58
C GLY A 60 4.26 -6.23 -15.98
N VAL A 61 5.44 -5.62 -16.05
CA VAL A 61 6.14 -5.35 -17.33
C VAL A 61 6.47 -6.64 -18.06
N LEU A 62 7.01 -7.64 -17.36
CA LEU A 62 7.34 -8.94 -17.95
C LEU A 62 6.08 -9.66 -18.46
N SER A 63 4.99 -9.64 -17.70
CA SER A 63 3.71 -10.22 -18.11
C SER A 63 3.19 -9.57 -19.39
N THR A 64 3.18 -8.23 -19.46
CA THR A 64 2.76 -7.48 -20.64
C THR A 64 3.66 -7.80 -21.84
N PHE A 65 4.96 -7.92 -21.63
CA PHE A 65 5.91 -8.30 -22.68
C PHE A 65 5.65 -9.70 -23.22
N LEU A 66 5.41 -10.68 -22.34
CA LEU A 66 5.09 -12.05 -22.74
C LEU A 66 3.76 -12.11 -23.53
N VAL A 67 2.72 -11.42 -23.06
CA VAL A 67 1.43 -11.37 -23.72
C VAL A 67 1.52 -10.71 -25.10
N SER A 68 2.41 -9.72 -25.27
CA SER A 68 2.58 -9.04 -26.56
C SER A 68 3.01 -9.99 -27.70
N TRP A 69 3.63 -11.12 -27.37
CA TRP A 69 4.02 -12.14 -28.36
C TRP A 69 2.87 -13.00 -28.84
N LEU A 70 1.77 -13.05 -28.07
CA LEU A 70 0.56 -13.80 -28.44
C LEU A 70 -0.34 -13.04 -29.44
N GLY A 71 -0.06 -11.77 -29.68
CA GLY A 71 -0.81 -10.96 -30.64
C GLY A 71 -1.68 -9.89 -29.99
N LYS A 72 -2.31 -9.09 -30.88
CA LYS A 72 -3.09 -7.91 -30.44
C LYS A 72 -4.38 -8.30 -29.69
N GLU A 73 -5.02 -9.37 -30.09
CA GLU A 73 -6.25 -9.88 -29.49
C GLU A 73 -6.01 -10.37 -28.06
N ALA A 74 -4.89 -11.08 -27.82
CA ALA A 74 -4.50 -11.52 -26.48
C ALA A 74 -4.18 -10.33 -25.57
N MET A 75 -3.50 -9.33 -26.11
CA MET A 75 -3.14 -8.12 -25.36
C MET A 75 -4.40 -7.33 -24.97
N ALA A 76 -5.39 -7.23 -25.89
CA ALA A 76 -6.66 -6.57 -25.61
C ALA A 76 -7.49 -7.36 -24.59
N GLY A 77 -7.55 -8.69 -24.71
CA GLY A 77 -8.27 -9.56 -23.77
C GLY A 77 -7.72 -9.51 -22.35
N VAL A 78 -6.39 -9.62 -22.20
CA VAL A 78 -5.73 -9.50 -20.90
C VAL A 78 -5.92 -8.11 -20.31
N GLY A 79 -5.79 -7.04 -21.10
CA GLY A 79 -6.02 -5.67 -20.64
C GLY A 79 -7.44 -5.42 -20.13
N LEU A 80 -8.44 -6.03 -20.78
CA LEU A 80 -9.82 -5.99 -20.35
C LEU A 80 -10.00 -6.68 -18.99
N ALA A 81 -9.49 -7.91 -18.86
CA ALA A 81 -9.57 -8.67 -17.62
C ALA A 81 -8.78 -8.02 -16.48
N ASP A 82 -7.61 -7.43 -16.76
CA ASP A 82 -6.81 -6.70 -15.78
C ASP A 82 -7.54 -5.46 -15.24
N SER A 83 -8.35 -4.80 -16.06
CA SER A 83 -9.18 -3.70 -15.58
C SER A 83 -10.19 -4.16 -14.51
N PHE A 84 -10.77 -5.34 -14.67
CA PHE A 84 -11.60 -5.99 -13.64
C PHE A 84 -10.81 -6.36 -12.41
N ASN A 85 -9.68 -7.01 -12.60
CA ASN A 85 -8.80 -7.41 -11.52
C ASN A 85 -8.38 -6.19 -10.67
N MET A 86 -8.12 -5.05 -11.30
CA MET A 86 -7.76 -3.82 -10.60
C MET A 86 -8.88 -3.33 -9.66
N VAL A 87 -10.13 -3.39 -10.10
CA VAL A 87 -11.29 -3.04 -9.27
C VAL A 87 -11.40 -4.00 -8.09
N ILE A 88 -11.32 -5.30 -8.32
CA ILE A 88 -11.43 -6.33 -7.30
C ILE A 88 -10.31 -6.20 -6.27
N MET A 89 -9.07 -6.01 -6.72
CA MET A 89 -7.92 -5.81 -5.84
C MET A 89 -8.03 -4.52 -5.03
N SER A 90 -8.66 -3.49 -5.56
CA SER A 90 -8.93 -2.25 -4.82
C SER A 90 -9.90 -2.48 -3.65
N PHE A 91 -10.93 -3.35 -3.82
CA PHE A 91 -11.80 -3.76 -2.73
C PHE A 91 -11.05 -4.53 -1.65
N PHE A 92 -10.18 -5.47 -2.04
CA PHE A 92 -9.35 -6.21 -1.09
C PHE A 92 -8.42 -5.28 -0.32
N ALA A 93 -7.76 -4.36 -1.01
CA ALA A 93 -6.90 -3.37 -0.40
C ALA A 93 -7.64 -2.44 0.59
N ALA A 94 -8.89 -2.06 0.29
CA ALA A 94 -9.70 -1.24 1.18
C ALA A 94 -10.05 -1.99 2.48
N ILE A 95 -10.40 -3.27 2.40
CA ILE A 95 -10.69 -4.11 3.57
C ILE A 95 -9.42 -4.33 4.40
N ASP A 96 -8.29 -4.61 3.73
CA ASP A 96 -6.99 -4.78 4.37
C ASP A 96 -6.56 -3.53 5.12
N LEU A 97 -6.66 -2.36 4.49
CA LEU A 97 -6.36 -1.08 5.13
C LEU A 97 -7.25 -0.83 6.36
N GLY A 98 -8.55 -1.09 6.26
CA GLY A 98 -9.48 -0.98 7.38
C GLY A 98 -9.10 -1.92 8.53
N THR A 99 -8.71 -3.15 8.22
CA THR A 99 -8.25 -4.14 9.19
C THR A 99 -6.97 -3.67 9.88
N THR A 100 -6.00 -3.20 9.11
CA THR A 100 -4.73 -2.66 9.59
C THR A 100 -4.95 -1.56 10.62
N VAL A 101 -5.84 -0.62 10.34
CA VAL A 101 -6.17 0.47 11.27
C VAL A 101 -6.74 -0.05 12.59
N VAL A 102 -7.71 -0.99 12.54
CA VAL A 102 -8.34 -1.56 13.74
C VAL A 102 -7.33 -2.37 14.56
N VAL A 103 -6.48 -3.15 13.91
CA VAL A 103 -5.43 -3.96 14.55
C VAL A 103 -4.39 -3.03 15.20
N ALA A 104 -3.88 -2.04 14.48
CA ALA A 104 -2.89 -1.09 15.00
C ALA A 104 -3.43 -0.31 16.22
N PHE A 105 -4.68 0.15 16.15
CA PHE A 105 -5.34 0.84 17.26
C PHE A 105 -5.51 -0.05 18.50
N SER A 106 -5.87 -1.32 18.29
CA SER A 106 -6.04 -2.28 19.37
C SER A 106 -4.70 -2.64 20.03
N LEU A 107 -3.63 -2.78 19.22
CA LEU A 107 -2.27 -2.99 19.73
C LEU A 107 -1.75 -1.76 20.50
N GLY A 108 -2.03 -0.55 20.01
CA GLY A 108 -1.69 0.69 20.72
C GLY A 108 -2.35 0.78 22.10
N LYS A 109 -3.55 0.21 22.25
CA LYS A 109 -4.27 0.05 23.54
C LYS A 109 -3.81 -1.17 24.36
N ARG A 110 -2.84 -1.93 23.89
CA ARG A 110 -2.37 -3.20 24.48
C ARG A 110 -3.46 -4.29 24.55
N ASP A 111 -4.53 -4.16 23.77
CA ASP A 111 -5.60 -5.16 23.68
C ASP A 111 -5.33 -6.16 22.55
N ARG A 112 -4.40 -7.09 22.82
CA ARG A 112 -4.04 -8.15 21.86
C ARG A 112 -5.22 -9.06 21.51
N ARG A 113 -6.18 -9.23 22.43
CA ARG A 113 -7.36 -10.08 22.20
C ARG A 113 -8.24 -9.47 21.11
N ARG A 114 -8.48 -8.18 21.19
CA ARG A 114 -9.27 -7.44 20.19
C ARG A 114 -8.54 -7.38 18.84
N ALA A 115 -7.22 -7.17 18.83
CA ALA A 115 -6.43 -7.18 17.60
C ALA A 115 -6.52 -8.53 16.86
N ARG A 116 -6.34 -9.65 17.56
CA ARG A 116 -6.47 -11.00 16.98
C ARG A 116 -7.90 -11.29 16.52
N ALA A 117 -8.92 -10.86 17.25
CA ALA A 117 -10.31 -11.05 16.86
C ALA A 117 -10.61 -10.29 15.56
N ALA A 118 -10.17 -9.05 15.44
CA ALA A 118 -10.32 -8.24 14.22
C ALA A 118 -9.64 -8.91 13.02
N ALA A 119 -8.38 -9.32 13.16
CA ALA A 119 -7.63 -9.98 12.09
C ALA A 119 -8.30 -11.28 11.62
N ARG A 120 -8.78 -12.12 12.56
CA ARG A 120 -9.49 -13.37 12.23
C ARG A 120 -10.83 -13.12 11.54
N GLN A 121 -11.58 -12.12 11.98
CA GLN A 121 -12.85 -11.75 11.35
C GLN A 121 -12.62 -11.24 9.93
N SER A 122 -11.64 -10.38 9.73
CA SER A 122 -11.29 -9.86 8.40
C SER A 122 -10.82 -10.98 7.46
N LEU A 123 -10.01 -11.93 7.96
CA LEU A 123 -9.59 -13.09 7.20
C LEU A 123 -10.79 -13.91 6.72
N ALA A 124 -11.73 -14.21 7.63
CA ALA A 124 -12.93 -14.98 7.29
C ALA A 124 -13.80 -14.25 6.26
N ILE A 125 -14.03 -12.94 6.46
CA ILE A 125 -14.84 -12.12 5.55
C ILE A 125 -14.19 -12.03 4.18
N MET A 126 -12.88 -11.72 4.10
CA MET A 126 -12.17 -11.62 2.82
C MET A 126 -12.13 -12.95 2.07
N THR A 127 -11.87 -14.05 2.77
CA THR A 127 -11.85 -15.38 2.17
C THR A 127 -13.23 -15.77 1.64
N LEU A 128 -14.28 -15.55 2.44
CA LEU A 128 -15.65 -15.83 2.01
C LEU A 128 -16.05 -14.98 0.80
N PHE A 129 -15.74 -13.69 0.84
CA PHE A 129 -16.01 -12.76 -0.25
C PHE A 129 -15.25 -13.14 -1.53
N SER A 130 -13.98 -13.53 -1.43
CA SER A 130 -13.17 -13.95 -2.56
C SER A 130 -13.69 -15.25 -3.21
N ILE A 131 -14.13 -16.21 -2.41
CA ILE A 131 -14.76 -17.45 -2.92
C ILE A 131 -16.07 -17.15 -3.62
N LEU A 132 -16.91 -16.29 -3.02
CA LEU A 132 -18.18 -15.89 -3.62
C LEU A 132 -17.96 -15.16 -4.94
N LEU A 133 -17.00 -14.25 -4.98
CA LEU A 133 -16.65 -13.50 -6.18
C LEU A 133 -16.11 -14.42 -7.29
N ALA A 134 -15.23 -15.37 -6.95
CA ALA A 134 -14.74 -16.37 -7.89
C ALA A 134 -15.90 -17.22 -8.44
N GLY A 135 -16.84 -17.61 -7.59
CA GLY A 135 -18.05 -18.33 -8.00
C GLY A 135 -18.94 -17.51 -8.94
N VAL A 136 -19.12 -16.22 -8.68
CA VAL A 136 -19.89 -15.32 -9.56
C VAL A 136 -19.19 -15.17 -10.91
N ILE A 137 -17.87 -15.02 -10.94
CA ILE A 137 -17.13 -14.94 -12.22
C ILE A 137 -17.24 -16.24 -13.02
N HIS A 138 -17.14 -17.38 -12.38
CA HIS A 138 -17.31 -18.67 -13.08
C HIS A 138 -18.76 -18.92 -13.57
N ALA A 139 -19.76 -18.39 -12.85
CA ALA A 139 -21.17 -18.57 -13.22
C ALA A 139 -21.64 -17.57 -14.27
N PHE A 140 -21.17 -16.33 -14.21
CA PHE A 140 -21.66 -15.19 -14.99
C PHE A 140 -20.55 -14.46 -15.76
N GLY A 141 -19.36 -15.05 -15.89
CA GLY A 141 -18.19 -14.39 -16.48
C GLY A 141 -18.44 -13.98 -17.95
N GLN A 142 -19.17 -14.78 -18.69
CA GLN A 142 -19.47 -14.49 -20.08
C GLN A 142 -20.38 -13.26 -20.21
N GLU A 143 -21.43 -13.17 -19.40
CA GLU A 143 -22.35 -12.02 -19.37
C GLU A 143 -21.63 -10.76 -18.92
N ILE A 144 -20.73 -10.88 -17.94
CA ILE A 144 -19.91 -9.76 -17.44
C ILE A 144 -18.99 -9.25 -18.55
N ILE A 145 -18.28 -10.15 -19.23
CA ILE A 145 -17.38 -9.79 -20.33
C ILE A 145 -18.16 -9.19 -21.50
N ASP A 146 -19.31 -9.77 -21.87
CA ASP A 146 -20.14 -9.24 -22.96
C ASP A 146 -20.67 -7.84 -22.67
N PHE A 147 -21.03 -7.58 -21.42
CA PHE A 147 -21.50 -6.26 -20.99
C PHE A 147 -20.39 -5.21 -21.04
N VAL A 148 -19.17 -5.57 -20.63
CA VAL A 148 -18.05 -4.61 -20.51
C VAL A 148 -17.27 -4.48 -21.81
N ALA A 149 -17.07 -5.58 -22.53
CA ALA A 149 -16.33 -5.58 -23.78
C ALA A 149 -17.09 -4.95 -24.95
N GLY A 150 -18.41 -4.77 -24.83
CA GLY A 150 -19.24 -4.15 -25.86
C GLY A 150 -19.05 -4.80 -27.24
N ASP A 151 -18.57 -3.99 -28.20
CA ASP A 151 -18.36 -4.41 -29.61
C ASP A 151 -17.00 -5.09 -29.87
N ALA A 152 -16.28 -5.55 -28.83
CA ALA A 152 -15.03 -6.26 -29.01
C ALA A 152 -15.25 -7.58 -29.76
N THR A 153 -14.23 -8.03 -30.50
CA THR A 153 -14.27 -9.27 -31.25
C THR A 153 -14.48 -10.48 -30.33
N ALA A 154 -15.17 -11.51 -30.83
CA ALA A 154 -15.41 -12.75 -30.07
C ALA A 154 -14.11 -13.36 -29.51
N GLN A 155 -13.01 -13.27 -30.25
CA GLN A 155 -11.71 -13.77 -29.84
C GLN A 155 -11.15 -13.00 -28.63
N VAL A 156 -11.31 -11.68 -28.60
CA VAL A 156 -10.88 -10.86 -27.45
C VAL A 156 -11.69 -11.20 -26.20
N LYS A 157 -13.02 -11.38 -26.36
CA LYS A 157 -13.92 -11.77 -25.27
C LYS A 157 -13.57 -13.13 -24.67
N ASP A 158 -13.32 -14.13 -25.53
CA ASP A 158 -12.96 -15.48 -25.12
C ASP A 158 -11.62 -15.50 -24.35
N LEU A 159 -10.62 -14.80 -24.86
CA LEU A 159 -9.32 -14.66 -24.19
C LEU A 159 -9.43 -13.89 -22.86
N ALA A 160 -10.26 -12.84 -22.81
CA ALA A 160 -10.52 -12.10 -21.59
C ALA A 160 -11.20 -12.96 -20.52
N LEU A 161 -12.21 -13.75 -20.94
CA LEU A 161 -12.94 -14.67 -20.06
C LEU A 161 -12.00 -15.74 -19.49
N THR A 162 -11.24 -16.40 -20.34
CA THR A 162 -10.27 -17.43 -19.93
C THR A 162 -9.28 -16.88 -18.91
N TYR A 163 -8.72 -15.70 -19.16
CA TYR A 163 -7.78 -15.05 -18.23
C TYR A 163 -8.45 -14.65 -16.92
N LEU A 164 -9.68 -14.10 -16.99
CA LEU A 164 -10.43 -13.69 -15.81
C LEU A 164 -10.81 -14.88 -14.93
N GLU A 165 -11.24 -15.99 -15.50
CA GLU A 165 -11.55 -17.23 -14.76
C GLU A 165 -10.33 -17.82 -14.06
N LEU A 166 -9.18 -17.86 -14.75
CA LEU A 166 -7.92 -18.31 -14.17
C LEU A 166 -7.47 -17.41 -13.02
N THR A 167 -7.57 -16.09 -13.19
CA THR A 167 -7.20 -15.14 -12.14
C THR A 167 -8.18 -15.17 -10.97
N ALA A 168 -9.48 -15.37 -11.22
CA ALA A 168 -10.49 -15.51 -10.17
C ALA A 168 -10.20 -16.69 -9.22
N LEU A 169 -9.62 -17.77 -9.72
CA LEU A 169 -9.22 -18.91 -8.91
C LEU A 169 -8.10 -18.55 -7.89
N SER A 170 -7.30 -17.53 -8.20
CA SER A 170 -6.24 -17.05 -7.31
C SER A 170 -6.73 -16.10 -6.20
N TYR A 171 -7.95 -15.56 -6.28
CA TYR A 171 -8.46 -14.57 -5.32
C TYR A 171 -8.50 -15.07 -3.87
N PRO A 172 -8.94 -16.31 -3.56
CA PRO A 172 -8.91 -16.79 -2.19
C PRO A 172 -7.48 -16.86 -1.63
N ALA A 173 -6.52 -17.27 -2.45
CA ALA A 173 -5.11 -17.32 -2.05
C ALA A 173 -4.56 -15.90 -1.82
N ALA A 174 -4.88 -14.95 -2.69
CA ALA A 174 -4.48 -13.54 -2.54
C ALA A 174 -5.09 -12.90 -1.28
N ALA A 175 -6.38 -13.16 -1.01
CA ALA A 175 -7.06 -12.68 0.19
C ALA A 175 -6.40 -13.20 1.48
N ILE A 176 -6.06 -14.50 1.51
CA ILE A 176 -5.35 -15.10 2.63
C ILE A 176 -3.96 -14.50 2.80
N ALA A 177 -3.20 -14.34 1.72
CA ALA A 177 -1.85 -13.78 1.76
C ALA A 177 -1.80 -12.36 2.30
N LEU A 178 -2.74 -11.48 1.89
CA LEU A 178 -2.85 -10.11 2.38
C LEU A 178 -3.05 -10.06 3.89
N ILE A 179 -4.00 -10.83 4.43
CA ILE A 179 -4.30 -10.81 5.87
C ILE A 179 -3.21 -11.53 6.68
N LEU A 180 -2.60 -12.60 6.16
CA LEU A 180 -1.47 -13.26 6.84
C LEU A 180 -0.26 -12.34 6.96
N SER A 181 0.02 -11.53 5.95
CA SER A 181 1.04 -10.48 6.01
C SER A 181 0.80 -9.53 7.18
N LEU A 182 -0.45 -9.11 7.41
CA LEU A 182 -0.83 -8.27 8.53
C LEU A 182 -0.61 -8.94 9.90
N ILE A 183 -0.96 -10.24 10.00
CA ILE A 183 -0.79 -11.01 11.25
C ILE A 183 0.70 -11.15 11.60
N HIS A 184 1.55 -11.41 10.61
CA HIS A 184 3.01 -11.54 10.80
C HIS A 184 3.66 -10.24 11.31
N ILE A 185 3.16 -9.09 10.88
CA ILE A 185 3.63 -7.78 11.36
C ILE A 185 3.17 -7.51 12.80
N SER A 186 2.07 -8.11 13.23
CA SER A 186 1.47 -7.89 14.56
C SER A 186 1.99 -8.82 15.66
N GLU A 187 2.72 -9.89 15.31
CA GLU A 187 3.38 -10.76 16.29
C GLU A 187 4.88 -10.39 16.41
N PRO A 188 5.33 -9.94 17.61
CA PRO A 188 6.74 -9.72 17.88
C PRO A 188 7.48 -11.04 18.07
#